data_659242c07a725c5f5c9d839d7ec5b944
#
_entry.id   659242c07a725c5f5c9d839d7ec5b944
#
_cell.length_a   1.000
_cell.length_b   1.000
_cell.length_c   1.000
_cell.angle_alpha   90.00
_cell.angle_beta   90.00
_cell.angle_gamma   90.00
#
_symmetry.space_group_name_H-M   'P 1'
#
loop_
_entity.id
_entity.type
_entity.pdbx_description
1 polymer ?
#
loop_
_entity_poly.entity_id
_entity_poly.type
_entity_poly.pdbx_seq_one_letter_code
_entity_poly.pdbx_strand_id
1 'polypeptide(L)'
;FNRQQYNTNNVTDLFSSLPERKQGIAGRVSYAYDGRYMAEANFGYNGSENFASGNRYGFFPSIAVGYNISNEKFWDNIRPVISNLKLRGSWGLVGNDNTGAGRFTYLEDIDLGGSPGYTTGVGGNRVTYKGPKWSRFFNPNLGWEIGEKINVGIDLQLYNSFNLTVEAFKETRRDIFLSRGSTIPDFLGLSGATVYANLGKMKNIGMDLSIDYNKQVNKDLFLSFKGTFTYAHNTILERDEPPFQEYPNLSSVGHSLGQYLLYIDNGLFPDEKTIHNNPDQKALGYTPQPGDIWYHNLPNYRGEYDNVIDGNDRRYVGNPQDPEIVYGFGPSIKFKKWDFSFFFQGVAKTSILMSGIHPFGEARIRGLFKYIADDHWTTENQNIDAKYPRLTLENNGNNTQNSTYWLRNGSFLKLKNAEVGYTFKGWRFYLSGQNLLTFSPFDYWDPEMGSGSGMKYPTQRIINFGIQVTFNNK
;
A
#
# COMPACT_ATOMS: atom_id res chain seq x y z
N PHE A 1 0.79 27.80 -19.76
CA PHE A 1 0.38 28.43 -18.53
C PHE A 1 -0.95 27.85 -18.05
N ASN A 2 -1.03 27.45 -16.78
CA ASN A 2 -2.24 26.97 -16.14
C ASN A 2 -2.48 27.80 -14.86
N ARG A 3 -3.71 28.23 -14.63
CA ARG A 3 -4.15 28.86 -13.38
C ARG A 3 -5.48 28.24 -12.97
N GLN A 4 -5.53 27.70 -11.77
CA GLN A 4 -6.73 27.11 -11.19
C GLN A 4 -7.13 27.88 -9.94
N GLN A 5 -8.41 28.11 -9.77
CA GLN A 5 -8.99 28.65 -8.55
C GLN A 5 -10.27 27.88 -8.24
N TYR A 6 -10.33 27.32 -7.05
CA TYR A 6 -11.51 26.63 -6.54
C TYR A 6 -12.05 27.36 -5.32
N ASN A 7 -13.37 27.59 -5.29
CA ASN A 7 -14.08 28.22 -4.18
C ASN A 7 -15.24 27.32 -3.77
N THR A 8 -15.49 27.21 -2.46
CA THR A 8 -16.67 26.54 -1.92
C THR A 8 -17.17 27.30 -0.70
N ASN A 9 -18.47 27.34 -0.51
CA ASN A 9 -19.12 27.90 0.67
C ASN A 9 -19.73 26.81 1.59
N ASN A 10 -19.60 25.53 1.21
CA ASN A 10 -20.10 24.42 1.98
C ASN A 10 -18.96 23.83 2.84
N VAL A 11 -18.52 24.59 3.83
CA VAL A 11 -17.38 24.24 4.69
C VAL A 11 -17.68 24.61 6.15
N THR A 12 -17.01 23.91 7.05
CA THR A 12 -17.20 24.05 8.50
C THR A 12 -16.14 24.92 9.18
N ASP A 13 -15.06 25.27 8.49
CA ASP A 13 -13.95 26.06 9.03
C ASP A 13 -13.50 27.17 8.08
N LEU A 14 -12.81 28.16 8.66
CA LEU A 14 -12.34 29.35 7.93
C LEU A 14 -11.33 29.01 6.82
N PHE A 15 -10.37 28.10 7.09
CA PHE A 15 -9.32 27.78 6.14
C PHE A 15 -9.88 27.08 4.89
N SER A 16 -10.85 26.22 5.07
CA SER A 16 -11.54 25.55 3.96
C SER A 16 -12.42 26.50 3.15
N SER A 17 -12.86 27.63 3.72
CA SER A 17 -13.67 28.65 3.02
C SER A 17 -12.86 29.54 2.10
N LEU A 18 -11.54 29.61 2.30
CA LEU A 18 -10.67 30.46 1.46
C LEU A 18 -10.50 29.85 0.07
N PRO A 19 -10.35 30.66 -0.99
CA PRO A 19 -10.10 30.16 -2.34
C PRO A 19 -8.82 29.31 -2.40
N GLU A 20 -8.87 28.18 -3.09
CA GLU A 20 -7.66 27.44 -3.44
C GLU A 20 -7.11 27.92 -4.77
N ARG A 21 -5.83 28.26 -4.81
CA ARG A 21 -5.19 28.77 -6.02
C ARG A 21 -3.91 28.00 -6.31
N LYS A 22 -3.80 27.54 -7.55
CA LYS A 22 -2.59 26.93 -8.11
C LYS A 22 -2.32 27.58 -9.46
N GLN A 23 -1.05 27.74 -9.77
CA GLN A 23 -0.62 28.23 -11.09
C GLN A 23 0.69 27.56 -11.49
N GLY A 24 0.92 27.47 -12.81
CA GLY A 24 2.15 26.88 -13.29
C GLY A 24 2.43 27.20 -14.75
N ILE A 25 3.70 27.08 -15.10
CA ILE A 25 4.20 27.13 -16.46
C ILE A 25 4.92 25.81 -16.70
N ALA A 26 4.64 25.17 -17.82
CA ALA A 26 5.35 23.99 -18.26
C ALA A 26 5.86 24.17 -19.69
N GLY A 27 7.01 23.60 -19.97
CA GLY A 27 7.60 23.59 -21.30
C GLY A 27 8.17 22.22 -21.61
N ARG A 28 8.15 21.88 -22.90
CA ARG A 28 8.67 20.63 -23.44
C ARG A 28 9.42 20.91 -24.75
N VAL A 29 10.61 20.34 -24.85
CA VAL A 29 11.39 20.29 -26.10
C VAL A 29 11.70 18.85 -26.37
N SER A 30 11.39 18.38 -27.57
CA SER A 30 11.72 17.03 -28.03
C SER A 30 12.45 17.09 -29.37
N TYR A 31 13.47 16.26 -29.50
CA TYR A 31 14.27 16.12 -30.71
C TYR A 31 14.40 14.66 -31.08
N ALA A 32 14.20 14.36 -32.34
CA ALA A 32 14.40 13.03 -32.89
C ALA A 32 15.21 13.13 -34.19
N TYR A 33 16.30 12.39 -34.25
CA TYR A 33 17.17 12.32 -35.42
C TYR A 33 17.03 10.96 -36.08
N ASP A 34 16.54 10.97 -37.32
CA ASP A 34 16.40 9.81 -38.21
C ASP A 34 15.65 8.61 -37.59
N GLY A 35 14.75 8.89 -36.60
CA GLY A 35 14.05 7.84 -35.86
C GLY A 35 14.96 6.95 -35.00
N ARG A 36 16.25 7.28 -34.92
CA ARG A 36 17.27 6.53 -34.16
C ARG A 36 17.54 7.12 -32.79
N TYR A 37 17.92 8.38 -32.73
CA TYR A 37 18.28 9.07 -31.51
C TYR A 37 17.17 10.02 -31.09
N MET A 38 16.74 9.92 -29.85
CA MET A 38 15.66 10.72 -29.30
C MET A 38 16.12 11.38 -28.01
N ALA A 39 15.83 12.65 -27.85
CA ALA A 39 16.08 13.38 -26.61
C ALA A 39 14.86 14.26 -26.31
N GLU A 40 14.53 14.34 -25.05
CA GLU A 40 13.42 15.16 -24.56
C GLU A 40 13.82 15.84 -23.26
N ALA A 41 13.50 17.12 -23.15
CA ALA A 41 13.64 17.88 -21.93
C ALA A 41 12.29 18.55 -21.61
N ASN A 42 11.85 18.39 -20.37
CA ASN A 42 10.63 19.00 -19.87
C ASN A 42 10.97 19.79 -18.60
N PHE A 43 10.17 20.80 -18.32
CA PHE A 43 10.18 21.45 -17.02
C PHE A 43 8.76 21.85 -16.62
N GLY A 44 8.51 21.85 -15.32
CA GLY A 44 7.37 22.45 -14.67
C GLY A 44 7.85 23.44 -13.63
N TYR A 45 7.28 24.65 -13.64
CA TYR A 45 7.44 25.63 -12.58
C TYR A 45 6.07 25.92 -12.01
N ASN A 46 5.78 25.34 -10.85
CA ASN A 46 4.44 25.30 -10.25
C ASN A 46 4.41 26.03 -8.93
N GLY A 47 3.31 26.75 -8.67
CA GLY A 47 3.05 27.47 -7.43
C GLY A 47 1.76 26.98 -6.76
N SER A 48 1.81 26.79 -5.44
CA SER A 48 0.68 26.37 -4.62
C SER A 48 0.53 27.26 -3.39
N GLU A 49 -0.70 27.67 -3.07
CA GLU A 49 -1.03 28.41 -1.85
C GLU A 49 -1.02 27.54 -0.58
N ASN A 50 -0.83 26.22 -0.72
CA ASN A 50 -0.63 25.35 0.43
C ASN A 50 0.65 25.66 1.22
N PHE A 51 1.54 26.49 0.65
CA PHE A 51 2.82 26.87 1.26
C PHE A 51 2.91 28.40 1.45
N ALA A 52 3.73 28.81 2.41
CA ALA A 52 4.02 30.22 2.66
C ALA A 52 4.68 30.87 1.44
N SER A 53 4.62 32.22 1.35
CA SER A 53 5.03 32.99 0.16
C SER A 53 6.44 32.64 -0.35
N GLY A 54 7.39 32.34 0.54
CA GLY A 54 8.76 31.95 0.19
C GLY A 54 8.92 30.56 -0.40
N ASN A 55 7.98 29.62 -0.15
CA ASN A 55 8.07 28.23 -0.52
C ASN A 55 6.98 27.80 -1.53
N ARG A 56 6.21 28.75 -2.05
CA ARG A 56 5.08 28.46 -2.96
C ARG A 56 5.49 27.81 -4.26
N TYR A 57 6.65 28.18 -4.81
CA TYR A 57 7.05 27.77 -6.15
C TYR A 57 8.10 26.69 -6.12
N GLY A 58 7.87 25.63 -6.92
CA GLY A 58 8.81 24.54 -7.15
C GLY A 58 9.17 24.43 -8.63
N PHE A 59 10.45 24.08 -8.91
CA PHE A 59 10.96 23.81 -10.25
C PHE A 59 11.23 22.32 -10.40
N PHE A 60 10.62 21.70 -11.41
CA PHE A 60 10.61 20.24 -11.62
C PHE A 60 11.07 19.93 -13.04
N PRO A 61 12.37 19.82 -13.29
CA PRO A 61 12.93 19.46 -14.59
C PRO A 61 12.88 17.94 -14.80
N SER A 62 12.83 17.51 -16.05
CA SER A 62 13.06 16.13 -16.46
C SER A 62 13.74 16.03 -17.81
N ILE A 63 14.56 14.99 -18.00
CA ILE A 63 15.21 14.65 -19.24
C ILE A 63 14.98 13.18 -19.56
N ALA A 64 14.83 12.87 -20.84
CA ALA A 64 14.74 11.50 -21.33
C ALA A 64 15.54 11.35 -22.62
N VAL A 65 16.14 10.17 -22.79
CA VAL A 65 16.86 9.81 -23.99
C VAL A 65 16.39 8.44 -24.48
N GLY A 66 16.40 8.25 -25.79
CA GLY A 66 16.04 7.00 -26.42
C GLY A 66 16.95 6.71 -27.61
N TYR A 67 17.34 5.45 -27.74
CA TYR A 67 18.10 4.97 -28.89
C TYR A 67 17.40 3.77 -29.50
N ASN A 68 16.91 3.93 -30.72
CA ASN A 68 16.33 2.85 -31.51
C ASN A 68 17.42 2.20 -32.36
N ILE A 69 18.04 1.15 -31.82
CA ILE A 69 19.15 0.42 -32.41
C ILE A 69 18.71 -0.23 -33.72
N SER A 70 17.46 -0.72 -33.77
CA SER A 70 16.94 -1.40 -34.96
C SER A 70 16.77 -0.52 -36.19
N ASN A 71 16.90 0.80 -36.03
CA ASN A 71 16.90 1.73 -37.17
C ASN A 71 18.32 2.01 -37.72
N GLU A 72 19.37 1.38 -37.17
CA GLU A 72 20.71 1.45 -37.71
C GLU A 72 20.88 0.53 -38.92
N LYS A 73 21.73 0.94 -39.87
CA LYS A 73 21.98 0.19 -41.10
C LYS A 73 22.57 -1.20 -40.86
N PHE A 74 23.40 -1.36 -39.81
CA PHE A 74 23.97 -2.64 -39.47
C PHE A 74 22.96 -3.65 -38.93
N TRP A 75 21.72 -3.19 -38.59
CA TRP A 75 20.66 -4.03 -38.06
C TRP A 75 19.84 -4.76 -39.14
N ASP A 76 19.99 -4.39 -40.40
CA ASP A 76 19.14 -4.88 -41.48
C ASP A 76 19.10 -6.42 -41.60
N ASN A 77 20.22 -7.08 -41.35
CA ASN A 77 20.30 -8.54 -41.36
C ASN A 77 19.64 -9.21 -40.12
N ILE A 78 19.48 -8.48 -39.03
CA ILE A 78 18.91 -8.96 -37.77
C ILE A 78 17.41 -8.66 -37.70
N ARG A 79 16.93 -7.64 -38.41
CA ARG A 79 15.56 -7.14 -38.40
C ARG A 79 14.47 -8.20 -38.65
N PRO A 80 14.68 -9.23 -39.48
CA PRO A 80 13.68 -10.29 -39.67
C PRO A 80 13.38 -11.07 -38.38
N VAL A 81 14.35 -11.14 -37.44
CA VAL A 81 14.22 -11.82 -36.15
C VAL A 81 13.92 -10.80 -35.05
N ILE A 82 14.76 -9.77 -34.92
CA ILE A 82 14.57 -8.69 -33.94
C ILE A 82 14.08 -7.46 -34.71
N SER A 83 12.77 -7.34 -34.78
CA SER A 83 12.08 -6.34 -35.62
C SER A 83 12.23 -4.92 -35.04
N ASN A 84 12.32 -4.79 -33.70
CA ASN A 84 12.58 -3.54 -33.02
C ASN A 84 13.39 -3.78 -31.76
N LEU A 85 14.38 -2.94 -31.50
CA LEU A 85 15.12 -2.86 -30.25
C LEU A 85 15.37 -1.40 -29.92
N LYS A 86 14.74 -0.91 -28.87
CA LYS A 86 14.90 0.45 -28.37
C LYS A 86 15.34 0.44 -26.93
N LEU A 87 16.37 1.20 -26.63
CA LEU A 87 16.82 1.50 -25.26
C LEU A 87 16.33 2.90 -24.90
N ARG A 88 15.94 3.09 -23.63
CA ARG A 88 15.50 4.39 -23.13
C ARG A 88 15.92 4.59 -21.69
N GLY A 89 16.14 5.84 -21.34
CA GLY A 89 16.43 6.24 -19.97
C GLY A 89 15.86 7.62 -19.68
N SER A 90 15.44 7.83 -18.46
CA SER A 90 14.92 9.13 -18.02
C SER A 90 15.31 9.42 -16.58
N TRP A 91 15.46 10.69 -16.30
CA TRP A 91 15.60 11.25 -14.96
C TRP A 91 14.70 12.47 -14.85
N GLY A 92 14.07 12.66 -13.68
CA GLY A 92 13.26 13.85 -13.46
C GLY A 92 12.85 14.04 -12.01
N LEU A 93 12.49 15.29 -11.71
CA LEU A 93 11.90 15.69 -10.45
C LEU A 93 10.39 15.90 -10.60
N VAL A 94 9.65 15.45 -9.58
CA VAL A 94 8.19 15.65 -9.48
C VAL A 94 7.88 16.24 -8.11
N GLY A 95 7.13 17.35 -8.09
CA GLY A 95 6.66 17.98 -6.85
C GLY A 95 5.26 17.49 -6.47
N ASN A 96 5.03 17.33 -5.17
CA ASN A 96 3.71 17.09 -4.60
C ASN A 96 3.40 18.18 -3.57
N ASP A 97 2.26 18.86 -3.73
CA ASP A 97 1.76 19.88 -2.80
C ASP A 97 0.59 19.40 -1.93
N ASN A 98 0.20 18.13 -2.08
CA ASN A 98 -0.84 17.52 -1.26
C ASN A 98 -0.25 17.00 0.04
N THR A 99 -0.48 17.70 1.13
CA THR A 99 0.01 17.35 2.46
C THR A 99 -0.84 16.29 3.16
N GLY A 100 -2.04 15.99 2.67
CA GLY A 100 -3.01 15.11 3.34
C GLY A 100 -3.64 15.70 4.62
N ALA A 101 -3.15 16.85 5.10
CA ALA A 101 -3.57 17.46 6.37
C ALA A 101 -4.45 18.71 6.18
N GLY A 102 -4.99 18.89 4.96
CA GLY A 102 -5.80 20.06 4.61
C GLY A 102 -4.96 21.20 4.05
N ARG A 103 -5.56 22.39 4.05
CA ARG A 103 -5.00 23.61 3.43
C ARG A 103 -4.34 24.51 4.46
N PHE A 104 -3.41 25.34 4.00
CA PHE A 104 -2.74 26.34 4.84
C PHE A 104 -2.12 25.76 6.11
N THR A 105 -1.58 24.55 6.01
CA THR A 105 -0.99 23.83 7.15
C THR A 105 0.21 24.52 7.76
N TYR A 106 0.77 25.51 7.07
CA TYR A 106 1.84 26.36 7.58
C TYR A 106 1.35 27.45 8.55
N LEU A 107 0.03 27.74 8.58
CA LEU A 107 -0.56 28.70 9.52
C LEU A 107 -0.87 28.03 10.86
N GLU A 108 -0.80 28.83 11.92
CA GLU A 108 -1.29 28.41 13.22
C GLU A 108 -2.80 28.27 13.25
N ASP A 109 -3.28 27.42 14.14
CA ASP A 109 -4.70 27.23 14.43
C ASP A 109 -4.90 27.15 15.94
N ILE A 110 -5.72 28.08 16.46
CA ILE A 110 -6.01 28.22 17.88
C ILE A 110 -7.49 28.02 18.12
N ASP A 111 -7.84 26.95 18.82
CA ASP A 111 -9.20 26.72 19.33
C ASP A 111 -9.40 27.47 20.64
N LEU A 112 -10.24 28.50 20.62
CA LEU A 112 -10.50 29.36 21.77
C LEU A 112 -11.26 28.65 22.91
N GLY A 113 -11.91 27.55 22.63
CA GLY A 113 -12.66 26.71 23.59
C GLY A 113 -12.11 25.30 23.79
N GLY A 114 -10.90 25.01 23.26
CA GLY A 114 -10.35 23.66 23.17
C GLY A 114 -9.63 23.11 24.39
N SER A 115 -9.23 23.96 25.35
CA SER A 115 -8.58 23.54 26.57
C SER A 115 -9.56 22.86 27.53
N PRO A 116 -9.14 21.85 28.34
CA PRO A 116 -9.95 21.35 29.44
C PRO A 116 -10.36 22.46 30.40
N GLY A 117 -9.62 23.58 30.42
CA GLY A 117 -9.98 24.77 31.14
C GLY A 117 -9.65 24.72 32.62
N TYR A 118 -10.17 25.73 33.32
CA TYR A 118 -10.01 25.88 34.77
C TYR A 118 -11.38 25.67 35.43
N THR A 119 -11.42 24.79 36.44
CA THR A 119 -12.67 24.50 37.16
C THR A 119 -12.63 25.20 38.52
N THR A 120 -13.61 26.04 38.80
CA THR A 120 -13.82 26.71 40.10
C THR A 120 -15.06 26.18 40.77
N GLY A 121 -15.16 26.43 42.09
CA GLY A 121 -16.32 26.06 42.91
C GLY A 121 -16.15 24.74 43.68
N VAL A 122 -17.05 24.52 44.62
CA VAL A 122 -17.03 23.34 45.53
C VAL A 122 -18.35 22.59 45.38
N GLY A 123 -18.25 21.24 45.41
CA GLY A 123 -19.43 20.38 45.33
C GLY A 123 -20.19 20.48 44.00
N GLY A 124 -21.50 20.62 44.04
CA GLY A 124 -22.38 20.74 42.85
C GLY A 124 -22.29 22.10 42.13
N ASN A 125 -21.61 23.09 42.66
CA ASN A 125 -21.48 24.43 42.09
C ASN A 125 -20.14 24.61 41.33
N ARG A 126 -19.61 23.55 40.73
CA ARG A 126 -18.41 23.63 39.92
C ARG A 126 -18.69 24.25 38.54
N VAL A 127 -17.93 25.25 38.16
CA VAL A 127 -17.98 25.90 36.87
C VAL A 127 -16.63 25.71 36.16
N THR A 128 -16.66 25.13 34.97
CA THR A 128 -15.46 24.96 34.14
C THR A 128 -15.42 26.04 33.09
N TYR A 129 -14.36 26.84 33.10
CA TYR A 129 -14.05 27.86 32.10
C TYR A 129 -13.06 27.24 31.10
N LYS A 130 -13.48 27.12 29.84
CA LYS A 130 -12.60 26.67 28.78
C LYS A 130 -11.66 27.78 28.38
N GLY A 131 -10.42 27.43 28.00
CA GLY A 131 -9.41 28.36 27.55
C GLY A 131 -8.92 28.07 26.13
N PRO A 132 -8.07 28.91 25.55
CA PRO A 132 -7.49 28.67 24.24
C PRO A 132 -6.53 27.48 24.28
N LYS A 133 -6.49 26.75 23.16
CA LYS A 133 -5.56 25.65 22.91
C LYS A 133 -5.02 25.76 21.49
N TRP A 134 -3.71 25.58 21.32
CA TRP A 134 -3.14 25.41 19.99
C TRP A 134 -3.57 24.06 19.44
N SER A 135 -4.24 24.08 18.29
CA SER A 135 -4.54 22.89 17.51
C SER A 135 -3.39 22.59 16.54
N ARG A 136 -2.74 23.66 16.05
CA ARG A 136 -1.61 23.57 15.12
C ARG A 136 -0.65 24.74 15.29
N PHE A 137 0.66 24.47 15.21
CA PHE A 137 1.69 25.50 15.25
C PHE A 137 2.04 26.02 13.85
N PHE A 138 2.41 27.30 13.81
CA PHE A 138 2.93 27.98 12.63
C PHE A 138 4.28 27.36 12.19
N ASN A 139 4.38 26.99 10.91
CA ASN A 139 5.65 26.61 10.29
C ASN A 139 5.75 27.12 8.84
N PRO A 140 6.39 28.28 8.63
CA PRO A 140 6.51 28.89 7.29
C PRO A 140 7.47 28.14 6.38
N ASN A 141 8.26 27.21 6.89
CA ASN A 141 9.25 26.44 6.14
C ASN A 141 8.67 25.22 5.42
N LEU A 142 7.36 24.97 5.58
CA LEU A 142 6.70 23.89 4.83
C LEU A 142 6.78 24.13 3.33
N GLY A 143 7.15 23.11 2.59
CA GLY A 143 7.37 23.15 1.16
C GLY A 143 6.94 21.87 0.45
N TRP A 144 7.31 21.81 -0.83
CA TRP A 144 7.01 20.69 -1.71
C TRP A 144 7.70 19.40 -1.28
N GLU A 145 6.97 18.29 -1.30
CA GLU A 145 7.60 16.99 -1.35
C GLU A 145 8.20 16.78 -2.73
N ILE A 146 9.40 16.23 -2.82
CA ILE A 146 10.12 16.05 -4.07
C ILE A 146 10.40 14.57 -4.30
N GLY A 147 9.85 14.05 -5.40
CA GLY A 147 10.16 12.72 -5.93
C GLY A 147 11.22 12.82 -7.04
N GLU A 148 12.42 12.29 -6.81
CA GLU A 148 13.43 12.08 -7.83
C GLU A 148 13.24 10.70 -8.45
N LYS A 149 13.01 10.65 -9.76
CA LYS A 149 12.72 9.43 -10.50
C LYS A 149 13.80 9.15 -11.54
N ILE A 150 14.28 7.91 -11.56
CA ILE A 150 15.16 7.36 -12.58
C ILE A 150 14.47 6.14 -13.16
N ASN A 151 14.39 6.05 -14.47
CA ASN A 151 13.85 4.90 -15.19
C ASN A 151 14.78 4.53 -16.34
N VAL A 152 15.04 3.23 -16.52
CA VAL A 152 15.72 2.67 -17.67
C VAL A 152 14.87 1.56 -18.26
N GLY A 153 14.75 1.49 -19.58
CA GLY A 153 13.86 0.56 -20.22
C GLY A 153 14.40 0.02 -21.55
N ILE A 154 13.92 -1.17 -21.87
CA ILE A 154 14.19 -1.88 -23.13
C ILE A 154 12.85 -2.24 -23.76
N ASP A 155 12.63 -1.83 -24.99
CA ASP A 155 11.50 -2.24 -25.83
C ASP A 155 12.04 -3.15 -26.92
N LEU A 156 11.61 -4.42 -26.91
CA LEU A 156 12.04 -5.46 -27.81
C LEU A 156 10.82 -6.00 -28.60
N GLN A 157 10.95 -6.10 -29.91
CA GLN A 157 9.97 -6.78 -30.74
C GLN A 157 10.64 -7.90 -31.54
N LEU A 158 10.09 -9.11 -31.45
CA LEU A 158 10.56 -10.28 -32.20
C LEU A 158 9.52 -10.72 -33.22
N TYR A 159 10.00 -11.02 -34.42
CA TYR A 159 9.16 -11.56 -35.53
C TYR A 159 7.89 -10.75 -35.82
N ASN A 160 7.87 -9.44 -35.51
CA ASN A 160 6.69 -8.56 -35.59
C ASN A 160 5.45 -9.08 -34.81
N SER A 161 5.62 -10.05 -33.93
CA SER A 161 4.52 -10.75 -33.25
C SER A 161 4.66 -10.75 -31.72
N PHE A 162 5.87 -10.73 -31.21
CA PHE A 162 6.17 -10.75 -29.77
C PHE A 162 6.80 -9.43 -29.36
N ASN A 163 6.13 -8.71 -28.46
CA ASN A 163 6.63 -7.48 -27.87
C ASN A 163 6.95 -7.72 -26.40
N LEU A 164 8.12 -7.29 -25.99
CA LEU A 164 8.59 -7.31 -24.61
C LEU A 164 9.06 -5.92 -24.23
N THR A 165 8.49 -5.37 -23.16
CA THR A 165 8.98 -4.16 -22.52
C THR A 165 9.47 -4.52 -21.12
N VAL A 166 10.68 -4.13 -20.79
CA VAL A 166 11.26 -4.28 -19.44
C VAL A 166 11.74 -2.92 -18.99
N GLU A 167 11.33 -2.52 -17.81
CA GLU A 167 11.73 -1.29 -17.15
C GLU A 167 12.28 -1.57 -15.77
N ALA A 168 13.31 -0.85 -15.38
CA ALA A 168 13.77 -0.78 -14.00
C ALA A 168 13.72 0.68 -13.56
N PHE A 169 13.23 0.89 -12.34
CA PHE A 169 13.03 2.23 -11.81
C PHE A 169 13.56 2.36 -10.38
N LYS A 170 13.93 3.59 -10.06
CA LYS A 170 14.21 4.03 -8.70
C LYS A 170 13.55 5.39 -8.49
N GLU A 171 12.76 5.51 -7.43
CA GLU A 171 12.24 6.77 -6.92
C GLU A 171 12.82 7.03 -5.54
N THR A 172 13.34 8.23 -5.31
CA THR A 172 13.69 8.73 -3.99
C THR A 172 12.80 9.93 -3.70
N ARG A 173 11.90 9.77 -2.74
CA ARG A 173 11.04 10.85 -2.28
C ARG A 173 11.61 11.43 -1.00
N ARG A 174 11.84 12.74 -1.01
CA ARG A 174 12.39 13.51 0.12
C ARG A 174 11.46 14.66 0.48
N ASP A 175 11.75 15.27 1.61
CA ASP A 175 10.96 16.38 2.14
C ASP A 175 9.47 15.98 2.34
N ILE A 176 9.23 14.70 2.71
CA ILE A 176 7.88 14.18 2.92
C ILE A 176 7.28 14.89 4.13
N PHE A 177 6.07 15.39 3.95
CA PHE A 177 5.31 16.07 4.98
C PHE A 177 4.88 15.10 6.09
N LEU A 178 5.24 15.42 7.32
CA LEU A 178 4.95 14.59 8.49
C LEU A 178 4.44 15.44 9.66
N SER A 179 3.63 14.82 10.52
CA SER A 179 3.27 15.36 11.83
C SER A 179 4.32 14.96 12.87
N ARG A 180 4.81 15.91 13.65
CA ARG A 180 5.85 15.76 14.69
C ARG A 180 5.28 15.45 16.08
N GLY A 181 4.13 14.85 16.20
CA GLY A 181 3.50 14.60 17.50
C GLY A 181 4.33 13.73 18.45
N SER A 182 5.15 12.82 17.93
CA SER A 182 5.90 11.85 18.75
C SER A 182 7.25 12.33 19.25
N THR A 183 7.78 13.45 18.72
CA THR A 183 9.15 13.93 19.04
C THR A 183 9.15 15.23 19.82
N ILE A 184 7.98 15.80 20.10
CA ILE A 184 7.85 17.02 20.90
C ILE A 184 7.73 16.61 22.38
N PRO A 185 8.66 17.03 23.24
CA PRO A 185 8.59 16.70 24.66
C PRO A 185 7.36 17.31 25.36
N ASP A 186 6.68 16.54 26.18
CA ASP A 186 5.47 16.96 26.91
C ASP A 186 5.70 18.16 27.84
N PHE A 187 6.93 18.30 28.38
CA PHE A 187 7.26 19.41 29.28
C PHE A 187 7.22 20.80 28.61
N LEU A 188 7.19 20.86 27.29
CA LEU A 188 6.98 22.12 26.55
C LEU A 188 5.55 22.61 26.63
N GLY A 189 4.63 21.86 27.22
CA GLY A 189 3.21 22.23 27.32
C GLY A 189 2.46 22.26 25.99
N LEU A 190 3.05 21.67 24.95
CA LEU A 190 2.53 21.63 23.57
C LEU A 190 1.77 20.34 23.27
N SER A 191 1.50 19.53 24.29
CA SER A 191 0.78 18.26 24.14
C SER A 191 -0.61 18.50 23.51
N GLY A 192 -0.86 17.79 22.41
CA GLY A 192 -2.10 17.86 21.66
C GLY A 192 -2.15 18.97 20.59
N ALA A 193 -1.07 19.75 20.37
CA ALA A 193 -0.91 20.60 19.21
C ALA A 193 -0.11 19.88 18.12
N THR A 194 -0.54 20.03 16.88
CA THR A 194 0.15 19.42 15.74
C THR A 194 1.24 20.36 15.22
N VAL A 195 2.45 19.85 15.05
CA VAL A 195 3.54 20.51 14.32
C VAL A 195 3.79 19.72 13.05
N TYR A 196 3.76 20.38 11.91
CA TYR A 196 4.08 19.77 10.63
C TYR A 196 5.47 20.17 10.16
N ALA A 197 6.19 19.25 9.53
CA ALA A 197 7.49 19.50 8.93
C ALA A 197 7.76 18.54 7.75
N ASN A 198 8.64 18.96 6.84
CA ASN A 198 9.11 18.13 5.72
C ASN A 198 10.37 17.36 6.15
N LEU A 199 10.20 16.22 6.82
CA LEU A 199 11.27 15.47 7.47
C LEU A 199 11.38 14.01 6.99
N GLY A 200 10.42 13.52 6.22
CA GLY A 200 10.42 12.15 5.78
C GLY A 200 11.20 11.95 4.48
N LYS A 201 11.79 10.76 4.35
CA LYS A 201 12.44 10.32 3.12
C LYS A 201 12.19 8.84 2.88
N MET A 202 11.87 8.48 1.65
CA MET A 202 11.63 7.11 1.24
C MET A 202 12.32 6.82 -0.09
N LYS A 203 12.67 5.57 -0.28
CA LYS A 203 13.16 5.04 -1.54
C LYS A 203 12.20 3.96 -2.02
N ASN A 204 11.90 3.94 -3.31
CA ASN A 204 11.19 2.87 -3.99
C ASN A 204 12.00 2.39 -5.19
N ILE A 205 12.25 1.09 -5.28
CA ILE A 205 12.97 0.45 -6.38
C ILE A 205 12.11 -0.67 -6.94
N GLY A 206 12.17 -0.88 -8.24
CA GLY A 206 11.39 -1.93 -8.83
C GLY A 206 11.66 -2.16 -10.30
N MET A 207 10.85 -3.06 -10.85
CA MET A 207 10.85 -3.39 -12.26
C MET A 207 9.44 -3.64 -12.75
N ASP A 208 9.20 -3.25 -13.99
CA ASP A 208 7.98 -3.56 -14.72
C ASP A 208 8.31 -4.39 -15.95
N LEU A 209 7.47 -5.36 -16.23
CA LEU A 209 7.56 -6.19 -17.42
C LEU A 209 6.19 -6.28 -18.08
N SER A 210 6.16 -6.09 -19.39
CA SER A 210 4.98 -6.29 -20.23
C SER A 210 5.31 -7.18 -21.43
N ILE A 211 4.48 -8.17 -21.66
CA ILE A 211 4.57 -9.09 -22.79
C ILE A 211 3.27 -9.02 -23.58
N ASP A 212 3.39 -8.80 -24.88
CA ASP A 212 2.30 -8.90 -25.83
C ASP A 212 2.70 -9.79 -27.00
N TYR A 213 1.97 -10.88 -27.19
CA TYR A 213 2.15 -11.78 -28.32
C TYR A 213 0.87 -11.83 -29.13
N ASN A 214 0.96 -11.56 -30.44
CA ASN A 214 -0.16 -11.61 -31.35
C ASN A 214 0.29 -12.24 -32.67
N LYS A 215 -0.33 -13.36 -33.04
CA LYS A 215 0.04 -14.07 -34.27
C LYS A 215 -1.15 -14.70 -34.94
N GLN A 216 -1.34 -14.36 -36.23
CA GLN A 216 -2.15 -15.14 -37.13
C GLN A 216 -1.33 -16.34 -37.61
N VAL A 217 -1.63 -17.53 -37.08
CA VAL A 217 -0.86 -18.78 -37.37
C VAL A 217 -1.26 -19.28 -38.77
N ASN A 218 -2.56 -19.28 -39.06
CA ASN A 218 -3.12 -19.61 -40.35
C ASN A 218 -4.52 -18.93 -40.52
N LYS A 219 -5.24 -19.20 -41.59
CA LYS A 219 -6.54 -18.58 -41.86
C LYS A 219 -7.58 -18.79 -40.75
N ASP A 220 -7.45 -19.87 -40.00
CA ASP A 220 -8.42 -20.30 -39.00
C ASP A 220 -7.97 -20.07 -37.54
N LEU A 221 -6.68 -19.85 -37.30
CA LEU A 221 -6.12 -19.77 -35.97
C LEU A 221 -5.39 -18.47 -35.72
N PHE A 222 -5.89 -17.69 -34.78
CA PHE A 222 -5.23 -16.53 -34.21
C PHE A 222 -4.92 -16.78 -32.72
N LEU A 223 -3.70 -16.49 -32.32
CA LEU A 223 -3.23 -16.59 -30.93
C LEU A 223 -2.84 -15.22 -30.42
N SER A 224 -3.26 -14.90 -29.20
CA SER A 224 -2.84 -13.73 -28.47
C SER A 224 -2.51 -14.11 -27.04
N PHE A 225 -1.48 -13.49 -26.48
CA PHE A 225 -1.13 -13.59 -25.08
C PHE A 225 -0.71 -12.22 -24.56
N LYS A 226 -1.24 -11.83 -23.40
CA LYS A 226 -0.81 -10.63 -22.68
C LYS A 226 -0.34 -11.02 -21.31
N GLY A 227 0.76 -10.39 -20.88
CA GLY A 227 1.29 -10.58 -19.53
C GLY A 227 1.86 -9.28 -19.00
N THR A 228 1.64 -9.01 -17.73
CA THR A 228 2.23 -7.89 -16.99
C THR A 228 2.78 -8.40 -15.67
N PHE A 229 3.89 -7.84 -15.24
CA PHE A 229 4.50 -8.12 -13.95
C PHE A 229 5.13 -6.83 -13.42
N THR A 230 4.84 -6.50 -12.17
CA THR A 230 5.43 -5.40 -11.45
C THR A 230 6.03 -5.93 -10.15
N TYR A 231 7.26 -5.58 -9.87
CA TYR A 231 7.87 -5.68 -8.57
C TYR A 231 8.26 -4.30 -8.08
N ALA A 232 7.82 -3.91 -6.89
CA ALA A 232 8.16 -2.64 -6.27
C ALA A 232 8.44 -2.83 -4.78
N HIS A 233 9.59 -2.38 -4.32
CA HIS A 233 9.99 -2.44 -2.92
C HIS A 233 10.34 -1.05 -2.41
N ASN A 234 9.60 -0.59 -1.41
CA ASN A 234 9.85 0.68 -0.76
C ASN A 234 10.63 0.49 0.55
N THR A 235 11.39 1.52 0.93
CA THR A 235 12.12 1.55 2.20
C THR A 235 12.03 2.95 2.79
N ILE A 236 11.65 3.05 4.05
CA ILE A 236 11.71 4.28 4.84
C ILE A 236 13.18 4.56 5.14
N LEU A 237 13.69 5.72 4.70
CA LEU A 237 15.07 6.14 4.94
C LEU A 237 15.18 7.10 6.11
N GLU A 238 14.22 8.01 6.23
CA GLU A 238 14.16 9.01 7.29
C GLU A 238 12.69 9.20 7.71
N ARG A 239 12.45 9.26 9.00
CA ARG A 239 11.15 9.54 9.59
C ARG A 239 11.33 10.24 10.93
N ASP A 240 10.41 11.16 11.26
CA ASP A 240 10.37 11.79 12.58
C ASP A 240 9.74 10.81 13.56
N GLU A 241 10.58 10.07 14.28
CA GLU A 241 10.21 9.08 15.29
C GLU A 241 11.08 9.23 16.54
N PRO A 242 10.62 8.78 17.71
CA PRO A 242 11.44 8.82 18.92
C PRO A 242 12.78 8.09 18.70
N PRO A 243 13.86 8.53 19.34
CA PRO A 243 15.13 7.82 19.25
C PRO A 243 15.02 6.49 20.00
N PHE A 244 14.77 5.41 19.28
CA PHE A 244 14.70 4.05 19.83
C PHE A 244 16.11 3.50 20.15
N GLN A 245 16.88 4.22 20.96
CA GLN A 245 18.27 3.84 21.26
C GLN A 245 18.37 2.52 22.02
N GLU A 246 17.44 2.29 22.93
CA GLU A 246 17.44 1.08 23.76
C GLU A 246 16.81 -0.12 23.03
N TYR A 247 15.76 0.12 22.25
CA TYR A 247 15.04 -0.90 21.50
C TYR A 247 14.96 -0.56 20.00
N PRO A 248 16.06 -0.70 19.25
CA PRO A 248 16.13 -0.32 17.84
C PRO A 248 15.18 -1.14 16.94
N ASN A 249 14.70 -2.29 17.41
CA ASN A 249 13.69 -3.12 16.75
C ASN A 249 12.33 -2.42 16.53
N LEU A 250 12.09 -1.29 17.23
CA LEU A 250 10.87 -0.48 17.09
C LEU A 250 10.96 0.57 15.98
N SER A 251 12.16 0.88 15.49
CA SER A 251 12.34 1.86 14.42
C SER A 251 11.72 1.39 13.12
N SER A 252 10.97 2.27 12.47
CA SER A 252 10.43 2.03 11.13
C SER A 252 11.46 2.28 10.01
N VAL A 253 12.57 2.94 10.33
CA VAL A 253 13.64 3.22 9.37
C VAL A 253 14.31 1.92 8.93
N GLY A 254 14.48 1.76 7.63
CA GLY A 254 15.01 0.52 7.03
C GLY A 254 13.93 -0.49 6.64
N HIS A 255 12.68 -0.28 7.05
CA HIS A 255 11.53 -1.15 6.74
C HIS A 255 10.62 -0.57 5.65
N SER A 256 9.77 -1.41 5.08
CA SER A 256 8.76 -0.97 4.11
C SER A 256 7.60 -0.25 4.80
N LEU A 257 7.08 0.78 4.15
CA LEU A 257 5.82 1.39 4.57
C LEU A 257 4.71 0.34 4.53
N GLY A 258 3.94 0.23 5.62
CA GLY A 258 2.87 -0.78 5.73
C GLY A 258 3.34 -2.17 6.15
N GLN A 259 4.64 -2.36 6.45
CA GLN A 259 5.12 -3.55 7.12
C GLN A 259 4.66 -3.53 8.60
N TYR A 260 4.40 -4.71 9.14
CA TYR A 260 3.77 -4.84 10.46
C TYR A 260 4.80 -4.87 11.59
N LEU A 261 4.58 -4.04 12.62
CA LEU A 261 5.29 -4.07 13.91
C LEU A 261 4.52 -4.98 14.86
N LEU A 262 5.01 -6.20 15.09
CA LEU A 262 4.30 -7.29 15.75
C LEU A 262 5.10 -7.91 16.89
N TYR A 263 4.39 -8.47 17.86
CA TYR A 263 4.94 -9.49 18.76
C TYR A 263 5.23 -10.77 17.99
N ILE A 264 6.29 -11.46 18.37
CA ILE A 264 6.64 -12.76 17.81
C ILE A 264 6.08 -13.83 18.72
N ASP A 265 5.24 -14.71 18.19
CA ASP A 265 4.68 -15.81 18.97
C ASP A 265 5.56 -17.06 18.98
N ASN A 266 5.43 -17.82 20.03
CA ASN A 266 5.96 -19.19 20.22
C ASN A 266 4.86 -20.25 20.14
N GLY A 267 3.69 -19.92 19.56
CA GLY A 267 2.50 -20.73 19.65
C GLY A 267 1.70 -20.47 20.92
N LEU A 268 1.05 -21.50 21.46
CA LEU A 268 0.21 -21.40 22.65
C LEU A 268 0.93 -21.99 23.88
N PHE A 269 0.70 -21.42 25.06
CA PHE A 269 1.20 -21.98 26.31
C PHE A 269 0.61 -23.39 26.52
N PRO A 270 1.46 -24.42 26.69
CA PRO A 270 0.98 -25.78 26.90
C PRO A 270 0.44 -25.98 28.32
N ASP A 271 1.07 -25.36 29.34
CA ASP A 271 0.78 -25.57 30.74
C ASP A 271 1.20 -24.40 31.65
N GLU A 272 0.74 -24.40 32.90
CA GLU A 272 1.08 -23.40 33.92
C GLU A 272 2.59 -23.35 34.23
N LYS A 273 3.29 -24.49 34.19
CA LYS A 273 4.74 -24.54 34.46
C LYS A 273 5.50 -23.74 33.39
N THR A 274 5.09 -23.84 32.15
CA THR A 274 5.68 -23.04 31.05
C THR A 274 5.45 -21.57 31.27
N ILE A 275 4.23 -21.17 31.69
CA ILE A 275 3.92 -19.77 32.01
C ILE A 275 4.84 -19.23 33.14
N HIS A 276 5.00 -19.99 34.22
CA HIS A 276 5.82 -19.56 35.36
C HIS A 276 7.32 -19.48 35.04
N ASN A 277 7.81 -20.26 34.10
CA ASN A 277 9.23 -20.30 33.73
C ASN A 277 9.60 -19.33 32.59
N ASN A 278 8.65 -18.55 32.10
CA ASN A 278 8.85 -17.61 30.98
C ASN A 278 8.57 -16.17 31.43
N PRO A 279 8.99 -15.18 30.64
CA PRO A 279 8.78 -13.76 30.94
C PRO A 279 7.31 -13.42 31.19
N ASP A 280 7.08 -12.48 32.14
CA ASP A 280 5.74 -12.05 32.51
C ASP A 280 5.05 -11.27 31.37
N GLN A 281 3.86 -11.72 30.95
CA GLN A 281 3.05 -11.09 29.89
C GLN A 281 1.88 -10.25 30.41
N LYS A 282 1.76 -10.04 31.74
CA LYS A 282 0.63 -9.27 32.32
C LYS A 282 0.55 -7.84 31.83
N ALA A 283 1.65 -7.25 31.41
CA ALA A 283 1.68 -5.91 30.82
C ALA A 283 0.83 -5.80 29.54
N LEU A 284 0.48 -6.93 28.90
CA LEU A 284 -0.43 -6.99 27.75
C LEU A 284 -1.92 -6.92 28.14
N GLY A 285 -2.22 -6.70 29.43
CA GLY A 285 -3.58 -6.48 29.91
C GLY A 285 -4.38 -7.74 30.26
N TYR A 286 -3.69 -8.89 30.42
CA TYR A 286 -4.30 -10.13 30.86
C TYR A 286 -3.26 -11.04 31.53
N THR A 287 -3.65 -11.82 32.53
CA THR A 287 -2.79 -12.85 33.12
C THR A 287 -2.90 -14.13 32.28
N PRO A 288 -1.82 -14.55 31.60
CA PRO A 288 -1.86 -15.72 30.72
C PRO A 288 -2.28 -17.00 31.44
N GLN A 289 -2.95 -17.86 30.72
CA GLN A 289 -3.32 -19.21 31.14
C GLN A 289 -2.94 -20.22 30.04
N PRO A 290 -2.89 -21.54 30.30
CA PRO A 290 -2.68 -22.54 29.26
C PRO A 290 -3.65 -22.35 28.08
N GLY A 291 -3.12 -22.42 26.85
CA GLY A 291 -3.88 -22.14 25.63
C GLY A 291 -3.93 -20.67 25.20
N ASP A 292 -3.35 -19.75 25.97
CA ASP A 292 -3.14 -18.36 25.53
C ASP A 292 -1.85 -18.23 24.70
N ILE A 293 -1.76 -17.19 23.88
CA ILE A 293 -0.60 -16.97 23.02
C ILE A 293 0.63 -16.61 23.87
N TRP A 294 1.73 -17.27 23.55
CA TRP A 294 3.03 -17.09 24.17
C TRP A 294 3.94 -16.24 23.27
N TYR A 295 4.53 -15.17 23.79
CA TYR A 295 5.37 -14.24 23.03
C TYR A 295 6.83 -14.33 23.42
N HIS A 296 7.70 -13.99 22.44
CA HIS A 296 9.14 -13.84 22.66
C HIS A 296 9.44 -12.55 23.40
N ASN A 297 10.27 -12.63 24.42
CA ASN A 297 10.97 -11.49 24.98
C ASN A 297 12.15 -11.14 24.06
N LEU A 298 12.25 -9.90 23.63
CA LEU A 298 13.32 -9.42 22.78
C LEU A 298 14.39 -8.69 23.60
N PRO A 299 15.68 -8.87 23.31
CA PRO A 299 16.73 -8.15 24.00
C PRO A 299 16.78 -6.69 23.60
N ASN A 300 17.28 -5.84 24.49
CA ASN A 300 17.67 -4.48 24.17
C ASN A 300 18.91 -4.45 23.25
N TYR A 301 19.40 -3.24 22.91
CA TYR A 301 20.58 -3.09 22.03
C TYR A 301 21.88 -3.69 22.61
N ARG A 302 21.93 -3.97 23.92
CA ARG A 302 23.07 -4.62 24.59
C ARG A 302 22.96 -6.14 24.62
N GLY A 303 21.84 -6.69 24.17
CA GLY A 303 21.56 -8.12 24.27
C GLY A 303 21.01 -8.56 25.62
N GLU A 304 20.53 -7.62 26.45
CA GLU A 304 19.99 -7.88 27.79
C GLU A 304 18.46 -8.06 27.69
N TYR A 305 17.93 -9.02 28.48
CA TYR A 305 16.51 -9.32 28.57
C TYR A 305 15.96 -8.81 29.90
N ASP A 306 14.80 -8.14 29.85
CA ASP A 306 14.15 -7.61 31.08
C ASP A 306 13.16 -8.58 31.73
N ASN A 307 12.88 -9.74 31.09
CA ASN A 307 11.94 -10.76 31.51
C ASN A 307 10.47 -10.30 31.63
N VAL A 308 10.11 -9.27 30.90
CA VAL A 308 8.73 -8.76 30.79
C VAL A 308 8.38 -8.66 29.30
N ILE A 309 7.19 -9.10 28.91
CA ILE A 309 6.68 -8.89 27.56
C ILE A 309 5.84 -7.62 27.55
N ASP A 310 6.34 -6.60 26.88
CA ASP A 310 5.65 -5.31 26.76
C ASP A 310 5.75 -4.71 25.34
N GLY A 311 5.49 -3.40 25.20
CA GLY A 311 5.57 -2.71 23.92
C GLY A 311 6.95 -2.76 23.23
N ASN A 312 8.01 -3.09 23.97
CA ASN A 312 9.38 -3.15 23.47
C ASN A 312 9.69 -4.47 22.73
N ASP A 313 8.89 -5.52 22.95
CA ASP A 313 9.07 -6.86 22.36
C ASP A 313 8.47 -7.02 20.97
N ARG A 314 8.25 -5.94 20.29
CA ARG A 314 7.74 -5.93 18.91
C ARG A 314 8.88 -5.68 17.93
N ARG A 315 8.77 -6.24 16.76
CA ARG A 315 9.66 -5.93 15.62
C ARG A 315 8.92 -5.97 14.31
N TYR A 316 9.51 -5.36 13.31
CA TYR A 316 8.96 -5.40 11.94
C TYR A 316 9.15 -6.78 11.31
N VAL A 317 8.05 -7.41 10.91
CA VAL A 317 8.04 -8.76 10.32
C VAL A 317 7.04 -8.87 9.19
N GLY A 318 7.19 -9.95 8.40
CA GLY A 318 6.34 -10.24 7.26
C GLY A 318 6.56 -9.27 6.09
N ASN A 319 5.74 -9.44 5.07
CA ASN A 319 5.67 -8.51 3.95
C ASN A 319 4.73 -7.35 4.29
N PRO A 320 4.84 -6.20 3.60
CA PRO A 320 3.89 -5.11 3.78
C PRO A 320 2.46 -5.52 3.40
N GLN A 321 1.48 -4.75 3.86
CA GLN A 321 0.08 -4.94 3.51
C GLN A 321 -0.15 -4.76 2.00
N ASP A 322 0.50 -3.75 1.41
CA ASP A 322 0.47 -3.52 -0.03
C ASP A 322 1.43 -4.51 -0.72
N PRO A 323 0.98 -5.26 -1.74
CA PRO A 323 1.80 -6.26 -2.41
C PRO A 323 3.03 -5.66 -3.07
N GLU A 324 4.21 -6.25 -2.87
CA GLU A 324 5.41 -5.89 -3.64
C GLU A 324 5.41 -6.47 -5.05
N ILE A 325 4.68 -7.55 -5.29
CA ILE A 325 4.54 -8.18 -6.60
C ILE A 325 3.08 -8.18 -7.00
N VAL A 326 2.82 -7.63 -8.19
CA VAL A 326 1.52 -7.68 -8.86
C VAL A 326 1.73 -8.22 -10.28
N TYR A 327 0.96 -9.22 -10.67
CA TYR A 327 1.08 -9.79 -12.02
C TYR A 327 -0.28 -10.18 -12.58
N GLY A 328 -0.35 -10.15 -13.91
CA GLY A 328 -1.52 -10.60 -14.63
C GLY A 328 -1.13 -11.18 -15.99
N PHE A 329 -1.79 -12.23 -16.41
CA PHE A 329 -1.56 -12.81 -17.72
C PHE A 329 -2.82 -13.49 -18.27
N GLY A 330 -2.92 -13.52 -19.59
CA GLY A 330 -4.07 -14.14 -20.21
C GLY A 330 -3.84 -14.52 -21.66
N PRO A 331 -4.04 -15.82 -22.01
CA PRO A 331 -4.13 -16.25 -23.38
C PRO A 331 -5.51 -15.90 -23.98
N SER A 332 -5.52 -15.62 -25.28
CA SER A 332 -6.72 -15.49 -26.09
C SER A 332 -6.53 -16.27 -27.39
N ILE A 333 -7.49 -17.11 -27.74
CA ILE A 333 -7.41 -18.00 -28.89
C ILE A 333 -8.67 -17.81 -29.73
N LYS A 334 -8.51 -17.53 -31.01
CA LYS A 334 -9.61 -17.59 -31.97
C LYS A 334 -9.34 -18.70 -32.97
N PHE A 335 -10.22 -19.70 -32.97
CA PHE A 335 -10.14 -20.84 -33.85
C PHE A 335 -11.43 -21.02 -34.64
N LYS A 336 -11.38 -20.73 -35.95
CA LYS A 336 -12.55 -20.72 -36.84
C LYS A 336 -13.65 -19.81 -36.29
N LYS A 337 -14.74 -20.43 -35.80
CA LYS A 337 -15.93 -19.75 -35.26
C LYS A 337 -15.89 -19.60 -33.73
N TRP A 338 -14.93 -20.24 -33.08
CA TRP A 338 -14.76 -20.22 -31.65
C TRP A 338 -13.75 -19.16 -31.20
N ASP A 339 -14.02 -18.52 -30.10
CA ASP A 339 -13.06 -17.68 -29.39
C ASP A 339 -13.05 -18.03 -27.89
N PHE A 340 -11.85 -18.03 -27.33
CA PHE A 340 -11.59 -18.34 -25.92
C PHE A 340 -10.68 -17.25 -25.37
N SER A 341 -10.98 -16.75 -24.19
CA SER A 341 -10.07 -15.86 -23.47
C SER A 341 -10.09 -16.16 -21.99
N PHE A 342 -8.91 -16.04 -21.36
CA PHE A 342 -8.72 -16.21 -19.94
C PHE A 342 -7.85 -15.07 -19.43
N PHE A 343 -8.11 -14.60 -18.24
CA PHE A 343 -7.25 -13.63 -17.59
C PHE A 343 -7.05 -14.01 -16.12
N PHE A 344 -5.80 -14.22 -15.78
CA PHE A 344 -5.34 -14.47 -14.43
C PHE A 344 -4.73 -13.20 -13.85
N GLN A 345 -4.99 -12.95 -12.58
CA GLN A 345 -4.39 -11.88 -11.81
C GLN A 345 -3.91 -12.43 -10.47
N GLY A 346 -2.72 -12.05 -10.06
CA GLY A 346 -2.16 -12.47 -8.80
C GLY A 346 -1.35 -11.37 -8.13
N VAL A 347 -1.14 -11.56 -6.84
CA VAL A 347 -0.23 -10.77 -6.03
C VAL A 347 0.65 -11.70 -5.20
N ALA A 348 1.84 -11.22 -4.86
CA ALA A 348 2.74 -11.94 -3.97
C ALA A 348 3.55 -10.96 -3.12
N LYS A 349 4.28 -11.46 -2.13
CA LYS A 349 4.99 -10.63 -1.15
C LYS A 349 4.05 -9.61 -0.49
N THR A 350 2.95 -10.10 0.05
CA THR A 350 2.01 -9.36 0.89
C THR A 350 1.59 -10.22 2.06
N SER A 351 1.27 -9.59 3.18
CA SER A 351 0.78 -10.27 4.37
C SER A 351 -0.62 -9.78 4.73
N ILE A 352 -1.42 -10.70 5.26
CA ILE A 352 -2.74 -10.42 5.83
C ILE A 352 -2.63 -10.56 7.35
N LEU A 353 -2.90 -9.48 8.08
CA LEU A 353 -3.04 -9.49 9.53
C LEU A 353 -4.53 -9.68 9.88
N MET A 354 -4.85 -10.80 10.51
CA MET A 354 -6.19 -11.10 10.99
C MET A 354 -6.45 -10.32 12.29
N SER A 355 -7.50 -9.51 12.33
CA SER A 355 -7.87 -8.69 13.50
C SER A 355 -9.38 -8.53 13.60
N GLY A 356 -9.88 -8.23 14.80
CA GLY A 356 -11.33 -8.07 15.03
C GLY A 356 -12.15 -9.36 14.83
N ILE A 357 -11.50 -10.51 14.92
CA ILE A 357 -12.10 -11.85 14.74
C ILE A 357 -12.50 -12.48 16.09
N HIS A 358 -12.12 -11.87 17.20
CA HIS A 358 -12.35 -12.40 18.54
C HIS A 358 -13.85 -12.43 18.85
N PRO A 359 -14.42 -13.61 19.18
CA PRO A 359 -15.87 -13.76 19.38
C PRO A 359 -16.36 -13.13 20.69
N PHE A 360 -15.48 -13.03 21.68
CA PHE A 360 -15.78 -12.55 23.04
C PHE A 360 -14.77 -11.48 23.47
N GLY A 361 -15.06 -10.81 24.57
CA GLY A 361 -14.25 -9.72 25.14
C GLY A 361 -14.74 -8.34 24.70
N GLU A 362 -14.09 -7.28 25.20
CA GLU A 362 -14.44 -5.88 24.91
C GLU A 362 -15.93 -5.53 25.14
N ALA A 363 -16.57 -6.16 26.13
CA ALA A 363 -17.99 -6.01 26.43
C ALA A 363 -18.94 -6.35 25.26
N ARG A 364 -18.50 -7.13 24.28
CA ARG A 364 -19.30 -7.54 23.12
C ARG A 364 -19.21 -9.05 22.90
N ILE A 365 -20.37 -9.65 22.65
CA ILE A 365 -20.47 -11.02 22.14
C ILE A 365 -20.69 -10.90 20.65
N ARG A 366 -19.79 -11.54 19.86
CA ARG A 366 -19.89 -11.60 18.40
C ARG A 366 -20.20 -13.03 17.97
N GLY A 367 -20.62 -13.19 16.71
CA GLY A 367 -20.77 -14.52 16.12
C GLY A 367 -19.43 -15.26 16.07
N LEU A 368 -19.45 -16.53 16.37
CA LEU A 368 -18.30 -17.42 16.32
C LEU A 368 -18.09 -17.89 14.87
N PHE A 369 -16.92 -17.64 14.30
CA PHE A 369 -16.56 -18.21 13.00
C PHE A 369 -16.38 -19.73 13.09
N LYS A 370 -16.77 -20.44 12.02
CA LYS A 370 -16.68 -21.90 11.97
C LYS A 370 -15.26 -22.42 12.22
N TYR A 371 -14.24 -21.80 11.62
CA TYR A 371 -12.84 -22.22 11.80
C TYR A 371 -12.34 -22.06 13.23
N ILE A 372 -12.91 -21.08 14.00
CA ILE A 372 -12.62 -20.92 15.43
C ILE A 372 -13.32 -22.01 16.23
N ALA A 373 -14.58 -22.32 15.89
CA ALA A 373 -15.31 -23.37 16.57
C ALA A 373 -14.69 -24.76 16.36
N ASP A 374 -14.21 -25.01 15.15
CA ASP A 374 -13.68 -26.32 14.74
C ASP A 374 -12.24 -26.56 15.25
N ASP A 375 -11.43 -25.52 15.43
CA ASP A 375 -10.00 -25.63 15.74
C ASP A 375 -9.52 -24.51 16.68
N HIS A 376 -9.84 -24.64 17.96
CA HIS A 376 -9.32 -23.80 19.04
C HIS A 376 -8.76 -24.69 20.15
N TRP A 377 -7.90 -24.10 20.97
CA TRP A 377 -7.37 -24.80 22.13
C TRP A 377 -8.46 -25.00 23.19
N THR A 378 -8.54 -26.22 23.76
CA THR A 378 -9.42 -26.55 24.91
C THR A 378 -8.68 -27.40 25.92
N THR A 379 -9.20 -27.53 27.13
CA THR A 379 -8.66 -28.43 28.18
C THR A 379 -8.72 -29.90 27.79
N GLU A 380 -9.66 -30.30 26.95
CA GLU A 380 -9.84 -31.65 26.43
C GLU A 380 -8.95 -31.91 25.20
N ASN A 381 -8.66 -30.85 24.42
CA ASN A 381 -7.79 -30.88 23.25
C ASN A 381 -6.76 -29.75 23.33
N GLN A 382 -5.64 -30.06 24.03
CA GLN A 382 -4.53 -29.11 24.28
C GLN A 382 -3.61 -28.98 23.05
N ASN A 383 -4.20 -28.72 21.88
CA ASN A 383 -3.43 -28.52 20.65
C ASN A 383 -2.74 -27.14 20.69
N ILE A 384 -1.42 -27.13 20.87
CA ILE A 384 -0.61 -25.91 20.90
C ILE A 384 -0.50 -25.22 19.53
N ASP A 385 -0.80 -25.93 18.44
CA ASP A 385 -0.81 -25.45 17.05
C ASP A 385 -2.23 -25.14 16.56
N ALA A 386 -3.22 -25.04 17.46
CA ALA A 386 -4.60 -24.71 17.09
C ALA A 386 -4.67 -23.39 16.33
N LYS A 387 -5.63 -23.26 15.42
CA LYS A 387 -5.85 -22.05 14.61
C LYS A 387 -6.33 -20.85 15.43
N TYR A 388 -6.85 -21.12 16.63
CA TYR A 388 -7.33 -20.11 17.56
C TYR A 388 -6.93 -20.48 19.02
N PRO A 389 -6.53 -19.51 19.84
CA PRO A 389 -6.19 -19.77 21.24
C PRO A 389 -7.45 -20.16 22.03
N ARG A 390 -7.30 -20.42 23.31
CA ARG A 390 -8.46 -20.73 24.17
C ARG A 390 -9.49 -19.62 24.11
N LEU A 391 -10.76 -20.00 24.18
CA LEU A 391 -11.88 -19.06 24.26
C LEU A 391 -12.06 -18.56 25.69
N THR A 392 -12.34 -17.27 25.85
CA THR A 392 -12.69 -16.66 27.15
C THR A 392 -13.73 -15.57 26.96
N LEU A 393 -14.63 -15.42 27.94
CA LEU A 393 -15.63 -14.36 27.94
C LEU A 393 -15.03 -13.00 28.39
N GLU A 394 -13.89 -13.04 29.04
CA GLU A 394 -13.18 -11.84 29.48
C GLU A 394 -12.44 -11.17 28.32
N ASN A 395 -12.13 -9.88 28.50
CA ASN A 395 -11.24 -9.20 27.58
C ASN A 395 -9.81 -9.72 27.76
N ASN A 396 -9.37 -10.58 26.87
CA ASN A 396 -8.03 -11.14 26.86
C ASN A 396 -7.09 -10.27 26.01
N GLY A 397 -6.52 -9.23 26.63
CA GLY A 397 -5.56 -8.34 25.99
C GLY A 397 -4.33 -9.07 25.43
N ASN A 398 -3.93 -10.18 26.04
CA ASN A 398 -2.81 -11.00 25.56
C ASN A 398 -3.10 -11.61 24.17
N ASN A 399 -4.24 -12.28 24.00
CA ASN A 399 -4.57 -12.95 22.74
C ASN A 399 -4.99 -12.01 21.61
N THR A 400 -5.34 -10.76 21.94
CA THR A 400 -5.77 -9.76 20.96
C THR A 400 -4.63 -8.90 20.41
N GLN A 401 -3.40 -9.08 20.91
CA GLN A 401 -2.24 -8.35 20.40
C GLN A 401 -1.97 -8.68 18.93
N ASN A 402 -1.56 -7.66 18.17
CA ASN A 402 -1.05 -7.84 16.83
C ASN A 402 0.26 -8.63 16.87
N SER A 403 0.25 -9.85 16.40
CA SER A 403 1.37 -10.79 16.49
C SER A 403 1.51 -11.64 15.23
N THR A 404 2.61 -12.36 15.15
CA THR A 404 2.85 -13.33 14.07
C THR A 404 1.83 -14.47 14.10
N TYR A 405 1.24 -14.77 15.27
CA TYR A 405 0.13 -15.73 15.38
C TYR A 405 -1.08 -15.37 14.50
N TRP A 406 -1.30 -14.09 14.24
CA TRP A 406 -2.40 -13.60 13.39
C TRP A 406 -1.96 -13.20 11.99
N LEU A 407 -0.64 -13.27 11.69
CA LEU A 407 -0.10 -12.90 10.39
C LEU A 407 -0.16 -14.09 9.44
N ARG A 408 -0.65 -13.87 8.22
CA ARG A 408 -0.78 -14.89 7.19
C ARG A 408 -0.17 -14.41 5.87
N ASN A 409 0.24 -15.35 5.02
CA ASN A 409 0.65 -15.04 3.66
C ASN A 409 -0.59 -14.64 2.83
N GLY A 410 -0.60 -13.40 2.32
CA GLY A 410 -1.68 -12.84 1.53
C GLY A 410 -1.59 -13.08 0.02
N SER A 411 -0.60 -13.86 -0.44
CA SER A 411 -0.42 -14.12 -1.88
C SER A 411 -1.59 -14.91 -2.46
N PHE A 412 -1.95 -14.59 -3.69
CA PHE A 412 -2.98 -15.35 -4.42
C PHE A 412 -2.79 -15.28 -5.93
N LEU A 413 -3.44 -16.21 -6.63
CA LEU A 413 -3.68 -16.20 -8.06
C LEU A 413 -5.17 -16.43 -8.31
N LYS A 414 -5.81 -15.57 -9.09
CA LYS A 414 -7.24 -15.66 -9.43
C LYS A 414 -7.45 -15.78 -10.92
N LEU A 415 -8.38 -16.64 -11.33
CA LEU A 415 -8.99 -16.57 -12.65
C LEU A 415 -10.06 -15.48 -12.62
N LYS A 416 -9.64 -14.26 -12.99
CA LYS A 416 -10.48 -13.07 -12.93
C LYS A 416 -11.55 -13.05 -13.98
N ASN A 417 -11.19 -13.41 -15.21
CA ASN A 417 -12.12 -13.46 -16.33
C ASN A 417 -11.87 -14.72 -17.17
N ALA A 418 -12.94 -15.33 -17.61
CA ALA A 418 -12.92 -16.35 -18.65
C ALA A 418 -14.11 -16.15 -19.55
N GLU A 419 -13.91 -16.30 -20.85
CA GLU A 419 -14.98 -16.20 -21.83
C GLU A 419 -14.79 -17.23 -22.95
N VAL A 420 -15.88 -17.86 -23.36
CA VAL A 420 -15.96 -18.68 -24.54
C VAL A 420 -17.08 -18.16 -25.44
N GLY A 421 -16.77 -17.91 -26.71
CA GLY A 421 -17.70 -17.43 -27.71
C GLY A 421 -17.77 -18.33 -28.93
N TYR A 422 -18.93 -18.34 -29.60
CA TYR A 422 -19.18 -18.99 -30.88
C TYR A 422 -19.89 -18.05 -31.82
N THR A 423 -19.31 -17.80 -32.98
CA THR A 423 -19.85 -16.89 -34.01
C THR A 423 -20.48 -17.66 -35.16
N PHE A 424 -21.74 -17.38 -35.47
CA PHE A 424 -22.50 -17.96 -36.58
C PHE A 424 -23.30 -16.89 -37.33
N LYS A 425 -23.03 -16.68 -38.61
CA LYS A 425 -23.77 -15.75 -39.52
C LYS A 425 -24.02 -14.35 -38.94
N GLY A 426 -22.97 -13.74 -38.29
CA GLY A 426 -23.08 -12.40 -37.69
C GLY A 426 -23.61 -12.38 -36.26
N TRP A 427 -24.03 -13.52 -35.72
CA TRP A 427 -24.43 -13.70 -34.33
C TRP A 427 -23.29 -14.32 -33.54
N ARG A 428 -22.88 -13.71 -32.45
CA ARG A 428 -21.94 -14.30 -31.49
C ARG A 428 -22.65 -14.58 -30.19
N PHE A 429 -22.65 -15.86 -29.79
CA PHE A 429 -23.13 -16.33 -28.49
C PHE A 429 -21.94 -16.52 -27.60
N TYR A 430 -21.99 -16.04 -26.38
CA TYR A 430 -20.87 -16.19 -25.45
C TYR A 430 -21.33 -16.47 -24.03
N LEU A 431 -20.49 -17.22 -23.32
CA LEU A 431 -20.56 -17.44 -21.88
C LEU A 431 -19.32 -16.80 -21.27
N SER A 432 -19.51 -15.90 -20.33
CA SER A 432 -18.39 -15.26 -19.60
C SER A 432 -18.55 -15.41 -18.10
N GLY A 433 -17.42 -15.43 -17.42
CA GLY A 433 -17.39 -15.53 -15.97
C GLY A 433 -16.35 -14.59 -15.37
N GLN A 434 -16.64 -14.09 -14.17
CA GLN A 434 -15.73 -13.25 -13.39
C GLN A 434 -15.49 -13.85 -12.01
N ASN A 435 -14.26 -13.70 -11.49
CA ASN A 435 -13.83 -14.22 -10.17
C ASN A 435 -14.13 -15.72 -10.00
N LEU A 436 -13.75 -16.52 -11.00
CA LEU A 436 -14.17 -17.93 -11.09
C LEU A 436 -13.42 -18.83 -10.13
N LEU A 437 -12.10 -18.69 -10.01
CA LEU A 437 -11.23 -19.52 -9.18
C LEU A 437 -10.25 -18.63 -8.41
N THR A 438 -9.94 -19.05 -7.18
CA THR A 438 -8.92 -18.41 -6.33
C THR A 438 -7.98 -19.50 -5.80
N PHE A 439 -6.69 -19.31 -6.01
CA PHE A 439 -5.61 -20.12 -5.46
C PHE A 439 -4.82 -19.28 -4.48
N SER A 440 -4.83 -19.63 -3.20
CA SER A 440 -4.14 -18.87 -2.14
C SER A 440 -3.78 -19.80 -0.99
N PRO A 441 -2.66 -19.60 -0.29
CA PRO A 441 -2.39 -20.24 0.98
C PRO A 441 -3.30 -19.72 2.11
N PHE A 442 -3.99 -18.60 1.89
CA PHE A 442 -4.94 -18.01 2.82
C PHE A 442 -6.36 -18.49 2.50
N ASP A 443 -6.97 -19.23 3.41
CA ASP A 443 -8.24 -19.94 3.23
C ASP A 443 -9.40 -19.45 4.13
N TYR A 444 -9.18 -18.40 4.94
CA TYR A 444 -10.20 -17.90 5.89
C TYR A 444 -11.29 -17.07 5.22
N TRP A 445 -10.89 -16.22 4.25
CA TRP A 445 -11.78 -15.42 3.39
C TRP A 445 -11.10 -15.10 2.06
N ASP A 446 -11.80 -14.42 1.16
CA ASP A 446 -11.18 -13.98 -0.10
C ASP A 446 -9.97 -13.08 0.16
N PRO A 447 -8.74 -13.46 -0.27
CA PRO A 447 -7.52 -12.70 0.04
C PRO A 447 -7.53 -11.27 -0.49
N GLU A 448 -8.32 -10.94 -1.52
CA GLU A 448 -8.48 -9.55 -1.98
C GLU A 448 -9.16 -8.63 -0.96
N MET A 449 -9.85 -9.19 0.03
CA MET A 449 -10.42 -8.39 1.12
C MET A 449 -9.36 -7.84 2.07
N GLY A 450 -8.14 -8.42 2.03
CA GLY A 450 -6.99 -7.97 2.80
C GLY A 450 -7.12 -8.19 4.30
N SER A 451 -6.35 -7.43 5.08
CA SER A 451 -6.29 -7.49 6.55
C SER A 451 -7.60 -7.09 7.22
N GLY A 452 -7.79 -7.56 8.45
CA GLY A 452 -8.95 -7.29 9.28
C GLY A 452 -9.71 -8.55 9.68
N SER A 453 -11.03 -8.48 9.76
CA SER A 453 -11.91 -9.55 10.24
C SER A 453 -12.52 -10.44 9.15
N GLY A 454 -12.29 -10.12 7.87
CA GLY A 454 -13.01 -10.78 6.78
C GLY A 454 -14.50 -10.43 6.67
N MET A 455 -15.04 -9.57 7.54
CA MET A 455 -16.46 -9.17 7.54
C MET A 455 -16.76 -8.02 6.57
N LYS A 456 -16.07 -8.01 5.42
CA LYS A 456 -16.36 -7.09 4.32
C LYS A 456 -17.31 -7.77 3.33
N TYR A 457 -17.91 -6.98 2.45
CA TYR A 457 -18.72 -7.55 1.36
C TYR A 457 -17.81 -8.42 0.46
N PRO A 458 -18.12 -9.72 0.28
CA PRO A 458 -17.24 -10.63 -0.45
C PRO A 458 -17.24 -10.32 -1.96
N THR A 459 -16.13 -10.61 -2.62
CA THR A 459 -16.05 -10.56 -4.08
C THR A 459 -17.01 -11.55 -4.70
N GLN A 460 -17.85 -11.06 -5.62
CA GLN A 460 -18.88 -11.88 -6.26
C GLN A 460 -18.30 -12.70 -7.40
N ARG A 461 -18.76 -13.93 -7.54
CA ARG A 461 -18.63 -14.72 -8.76
C ARG A 461 -19.81 -14.43 -9.67
N ILE A 462 -19.52 -14.01 -10.91
CA ILE A 462 -20.55 -13.63 -11.89
C ILE A 462 -20.41 -14.54 -13.09
N ILE A 463 -21.52 -15.07 -13.56
CA ILE A 463 -21.60 -15.85 -14.80
C ILE A 463 -22.66 -15.20 -15.68
N ASN A 464 -22.30 -14.83 -16.90
CA ASN A 464 -23.19 -14.18 -17.87
C ASN A 464 -23.26 -15.01 -19.15
N PHE A 465 -24.46 -15.11 -19.69
CA PHE A 465 -24.68 -15.50 -21.08
C PHE A 465 -25.07 -14.26 -21.89
N GLY A 466 -24.45 -14.10 -23.06
CA GLY A 466 -24.72 -12.94 -23.93
C GLY A 466 -24.80 -13.29 -25.40
N ILE A 467 -25.49 -12.42 -26.12
CA ILE A 467 -25.64 -12.48 -27.58
C ILE A 467 -25.22 -11.13 -28.16
N GLN A 468 -24.29 -11.16 -29.09
CA GLN A 468 -23.86 -9.99 -29.87
C GLN A 468 -24.22 -10.16 -31.33
N VAL A 469 -24.82 -9.14 -31.91
CA VAL A 469 -25.20 -9.16 -33.32
C VAL A 469 -24.45 -8.07 -34.07
N THR A 470 -23.79 -8.46 -35.17
CA THR A 470 -23.10 -7.51 -36.06
C THR A 470 -23.92 -7.35 -37.34
N PHE A 471 -24.43 -6.14 -37.52
CA PHE A 471 -25.13 -5.77 -38.79
C PHE A 471 -24.08 -5.26 -39.78
N ASN A 472 -23.86 -6.01 -40.85
CA ASN A 472 -23.06 -5.51 -41.96
C ASN A 472 -23.96 -4.61 -42.80
N ASN A 473 -23.80 -3.30 -42.76
CA ASN A 473 -24.31 -2.43 -43.82
C ASN A 473 -23.54 -2.77 -45.10
N LYS A 474 -24.22 -3.38 -46.05
CA LYS A 474 -23.72 -3.58 -47.43
C LYS A 474 -23.59 -2.23 -48.14
#